data_dfde7af96f26da215431dbd1eb8b0314
#
_entry.id   dfde7af96f26da215431dbd1eb8b0314
#
_cell.length_a   1.000
_cell.length_b   1.000
_cell.length_c   1.000
_cell.angle_alpha   90.00
_cell.angle_beta   90.00
_cell.angle_gamma   90.00
#
_symmetry.space_group_name_H-M   'P 1'
#
loop_
_entity.id
_entity.type
_entity.pdbx_description
1 polymer ?
#
loop_
_entity_poly.entity_id
_entity_poly.type
_entity_poly.pdbx_seq_one_letter_code
_entity_poly.pdbx_strand_id
1 'polypeptide(L)'
;MGSCGISGGAAARRHAAMLGIGTANPTGLLVPQDVFAENLFRVTNSDHLPELKEKLKRICEKSGIEKRHFHLTEETVAAHPELFDRELPSLDTRVDMTADAVPKLAQCAAAKAIAEWGRPAADITHLVFSTYSACQAPSADLRLAALLGLRPTVSRTMLSLHGCYGGGRALSLAKELAENNRGARVLVACSEMTLVCFGAPDGGNIVGHALFGDGAGAVVVGAGPFVDGERRPIFEMVSATQNTIPRTEHALGMRVSGGGIDFHLAIQVPTLVGQNVKQCLVDAFRDIIVDDDDAPPPYSGNGRWNELFWAVHPGGRPILDKIDKVLMLEAEKLAASRHVLREYGNMSGATIVFVLDELRRGRSPLPEWGALLAFGPGITIEAMVLRCPR
;
A
#
# COMPACT_ATOMS: atom_id res chain seq x y z
N MET A 1 -37.01 24.53 -40.92
CA MET A 1 -35.77 23.80 -40.63
C MET A 1 -35.18 24.46 -39.42
N GLY A 2 -35.47 23.89 -38.23
CA GLY A 2 -34.96 24.41 -36.96
C GLY A 2 -33.68 23.65 -36.60
N SER A 3 -32.55 24.33 -36.53
CA SER A 3 -31.29 23.76 -36.03
C SER A 3 -31.37 23.58 -34.51
N CYS A 4 -31.42 22.35 -34.08
CA CYS A 4 -31.29 22.00 -32.67
C CYS A 4 -29.81 22.16 -32.29
N GLY A 5 -29.46 23.33 -31.74
CA GLY A 5 -28.14 23.58 -31.18
C GLY A 5 -27.99 22.79 -29.87
N ILE A 6 -27.32 21.67 -29.92
CA ILE A 6 -26.85 20.96 -28.72
C ILE A 6 -25.65 21.75 -28.19
N SER A 7 -25.91 22.71 -27.30
CA SER A 7 -24.87 23.29 -26.46
C SER A 7 -24.51 22.25 -25.41
N GLY A 8 -23.64 21.31 -25.78
CA GLY A 8 -22.96 20.43 -24.83
C GLY A 8 -21.93 21.25 -24.08
N GLY A 9 -22.34 21.92 -23.00
CA GLY A 9 -21.40 22.40 -22.00
C GLY A 9 -20.64 21.17 -21.50
N ALA A 10 -19.33 21.12 -21.77
CA ALA A 10 -18.44 20.10 -21.18
C ALA A 10 -18.56 20.23 -19.65
N ALA A 11 -19.27 19.31 -19.02
CA ALA A 11 -19.29 19.25 -17.56
C ALA A 11 -17.82 19.13 -17.11
N ALA A 12 -17.35 20.09 -16.31
CA ALA A 12 -16.01 20.09 -15.77
C ALA A 12 -15.70 18.67 -15.25
N ARG A 13 -14.61 18.08 -15.74
CA ARG A 13 -14.20 16.73 -15.41
C ARG A 13 -13.87 16.68 -13.92
N ARG A 14 -14.79 16.15 -13.10
CA ARG A 14 -14.59 16.05 -11.65
C ARG A 14 -13.67 14.86 -11.37
N HIS A 15 -12.49 15.13 -10.85
CA HIS A 15 -11.57 14.11 -10.43
C HIS A 15 -12.16 13.25 -9.31
N ALA A 16 -11.78 11.98 -9.26
CA ALA A 16 -12.05 11.13 -8.10
C ALA A 16 -11.32 11.69 -6.88
N ALA A 17 -11.88 11.45 -5.70
CA ALA A 17 -11.30 11.93 -4.45
C ALA A 17 -11.37 10.86 -3.36
N MET A 18 -10.42 10.89 -2.42
CA MET A 18 -10.43 10.11 -1.21
C MET A 18 -11.34 10.78 -0.18
N LEU A 19 -12.35 10.06 0.28
CA LEU A 19 -13.42 10.56 1.16
C LEU A 19 -13.29 10.07 2.61
N GLY A 20 -12.58 8.97 2.82
CA GLY A 20 -12.30 8.42 4.14
C GLY A 20 -11.11 7.49 4.07
N ILE A 21 -10.26 7.52 5.09
CA ILE A 21 -9.06 6.71 5.21
C ILE A 21 -9.07 6.00 6.55
N GLY A 22 -8.77 4.72 6.58
CA GLY A 22 -8.66 3.94 7.82
C GLY A 22 -7.48 2.99 7.80
N THR A 23 -6.84 2.82 8.94
CA THR A 23 -5.70 1.94 9.13
C THR A 23 -5.89 1.02 10.33
N ALA A 24 -5.34 -0.18 10.28
CA ALA A 24 -5.36 -1.14 11.37
C ALA A 24 -4.11 -2.00 11.40
N ASN A 25 -3.64 -2.33 12.60
CA ASN A 25 -2.63 -3.35 12.84
C ASN A 25 -3.25 -4.50 13.62
N PRO A 26 -2.74 -5.73 13.48
CA PRO A 26 -3.19 -6.85 14.30
C PRO A 26 -2.86 -6.61 15.78
N THR A 27 -3.64 -7.21 16.66
CA THR A 27 -3.46 -7.16 18.12
C THR A 27 -2.49 -8.20 18.67
N GLY A 28 -1.86 -8.99 17.79
CA GLY A 28 -0.91 -10.04 18.16
C GLY A 28 0.36 -9.49 18.80
N LEU A 29 1.52 -9.74 18.19
CA LEU A 29 2.80 -9.29 18.73
C LEU A 29 3.17 -7.89 18.22
N LEU A 30 3.59 -7.02 19.14
CA LEU A 30 4.37 -5.83 18.83
C LEU A 30 5.82 -6.13 19.15
N VAL A 31 6.68 -6.16 18.13
CA VAL A 31 8.08 -6.56 18.28
C VAL A 31 9.00 -5.36 18.01
N PRO A 32 9.77 -4.92 19.03
CA PRO A 32 10.87 -3.96 18.81
C PRO A 32 11.91 -4.55 17.86
N GLN A 33 12.47 -3.68 17.02
CA GLN A 33 13.38 -4.12 15.95
C GLN A 33 14.74 -4.60 16.46
N ASP A 34 15.19 -4.06 17.57
CA ASP A 34 16.46 -4.40 18.22
C ASP A 34 16.51 -5.84 18.77
N VAL A 35 15.36 -6.37 19.22
CA VAL A 35 15.25 -7.76 19.72
C VAL A 35 14.74 -8.73 18.65
N PHE A 36 14.34 -8.25 17.47
CA PHE A 36 13.72 -9.11 16.45
C PHE A 36 14.61 -10.28 16.00
N ALA A 37 15.89 -10.01 15.75
CA ALA A 37 16.82 -11.06 15.31
C ALA A 37 16.98 -12.17 16.35
N GLU A 38 17.10 -11.81 17.65
CA GLU A 38 17.18 -12.78 18.73
C GLU A 38 15.90 -13.65 18.80
N ASN A 39 14.74 -13.00 18.76
CA ASN A 39 13.46 -13.69 18.82
C ASN A 39 13.25 -14.63 17.64
N LEU A 40 13.50 -14.17 16.41
CA LEU A 40 13.35 -14.99 15.20
C LEU A 40 14.21 -16.25 15.27
N PHE A 41 15.50 -16.11 15.57
CA PHE A 41 16.43 -17.24 15.60
C PHE A 41 16.08 -18.24 16.70
N ARG A 42 15.66 -17.76 17.87
CA ARG A 42 15.18 -18.59 18.98
C ARG A 42 13.94 -19.39 18.59
N VAL A 43 12.89 -18.74 18.08
CA VAL A 43 11.60 -19.40 17.79
C VAL A 43 11.67 -20.35 16.59
N THR A 44 12.60 -20.12 15.66
CA THR A 44 12.82 -20.99 14.50
C THR A 44 13.93 -22.03 14.71
N ASN A 45 14.45 -22.18 15.94
CA ASN A 45 15.56 -23.08 16.26
C ASN A 45 16.80 -22.90 15.38
N SER A 46 17.07 -21.64 14.96
CA SER A 46 18.11 -21.29 14.00
C SER A 46 19.39 -20.72 14.64
N ASP A 47 19.54 -20.81 15.97
CA ASP A 47 20.71 -20.28 16.71
C ASP A 47 22.05 -20.93 16.30
N HIS A 48 21.98 -22.07 15.63
CA HIS A 48 23.15 -22.76 15.04
C HIS A 48 23.72 -22.01 13.80
N LEU A 49 23.11 -20.91 13.35
CA LEU A 49 23.51 -20.07 12.20
C LEU A 49 24.00 -18.67 12.66
N PRO A 50 25.10 -18.56 13.45
CA PRO A 50 25.50 -17.31 14.09
C PRO A 50 25.86 -16.20 13.10
N GLU A 51 26.48 -16.51 11.97
CA GLU A 51 26.85 -15.50 10.95
C GLU A 51 25.61 -14.88 10.31
N LEU A 52 24.58 -15.67 10.06
CA LEU A 52 23.31 -15.22 9.50
C LEU A 52 22.56 -14.33 10.51
N LYS A 53 22.60 -14.72 11.80
CA LYS A 53 22.02 -13.94 12.90
C LYS A 53 22.66 -12.55 13.00
N GLU A 54 23.98 -12.46 12.98
CA GLU A 54 24.71 -11.21 12.99
C GLU A 54 24.45 -10.36 11.72
N LYS A 55 24.26 -11.01 10.57
CA LYS A 55 23.83 -10.33 9.35
C LYS A 55 22.43 -9.71 9.52
N LEU A 56 21.46 -10.43 10.08
CA LEU A 56 20.11 -9.92 10.34
C LEU A 56 20.14 -8.74 11.31
N LYS A 57 20.87 -8.82 12.41
CA LYS A 57 21.04 -7.73 13.37
C LYS A 57 21.51 -6.44 12.66
N ARG A 58 22.56 -6.52 11.86
CA ARG A 58 23.09 -5.37 11.10
C ARG A 58 22.06 -4.80 10.10
N ILE A 59 21.21 -5.65 9.50
CA ILE A 59 20.13 -5.17 8.62
C ILE A 59 19.07 -4.46 9.46
N CYS A 60 18.66 -5.02 10.59
CA CYS A 60 17.70 -4.40 11.52
C CYS A 60 18.16 -3.02 11.99
N GLU A 61 19.40 -2.89 12.45
CA GLU A 61 20.01 -1.62 12.89
C GLU A 61 19.99 -0.51 11.81
N LYS A 62 20.16 -0.91 10.54
CA LYS A 62 20.21 0.02 9.41
C LYS A 62 18.86 0.24 8.73
N SER A 63 17.82 -0.51 9.11
CA SER A 63 16.51 -0.51 8.45
C SER A 63 15.74 0.81 8.58
N GLY A 64 16.00 1.56 9.66
CA GLY A 64 15.20 2.74 10.04
C GLY A 64 13.85 2.36 10.67
N ILE A 65 13.68 1.10 11.06
CA ILE A 65 12.48 0.56 11.74
C ILE A 65 12.75 0.52 13.25
N GLU A 66 11.79 0.91 14.06
CA GLU A 66 11.85 0.80 15.52
C GLU A 66 11.01 -0.39 16.03
N LYS A 67 9.86 -0.65 15.39
CA LYS A 67 8.98 -1.74 15.78
C LYS A 67 8.08 -2.19 14.63
N ARG A 68 7.53 -3.40 14.75
CA ARG A 68 6.56 -3.94 13.79
C ARG A 68 5.48 -4.73 14.50
N HIS A 69 4.31 -4.79 13.88
CA HIS A 69 3.17 -5.57 14.33
C HIS A 69 3.11 -6.89 13.57
N PHE A 70 2.76 -7.96 14.28
CA PHE A 70 2.58 -9.29 13.72
C PHE A 70 1.30 -9.94 14.23
N HIS A 71 0.59 -10.63 13.34
CA HIS A 71 -0.57 -11.44 13.71
C HIS A 71 -0.18 -12.69 14.48
N LEU A 72 0.96 -13.27 14.15
CA LEU A 72 1.52 -14.44 14.85
C LEU A 72 1.73 -14.13 16.33
N THR A 73 1.31 -15.08 17.18
CA THR A 73 1.57 -15.07 18.63
C THR A 73 2.54 -16.19 18.99
N GLU A 74 3.11 -16.16 20.20
CA GLU A 74 3.99 -17.23 20.66
C GLU A 74 3.24 -18.57 20.76
N GLU A 75 1.95 -18.55 21.13
CA GLU A 75 1.10 -19.75 21.19
C GLU A 75 0.89 -20.33 19.79
N THR A 76 0.64 -19.48 18.78
CA THR A 76 0.49 -19.92 17.39
C THR A 76 1.77 -20.54 16.87
N VAL A 77 2.92 -19.92 17.19
CA VAL A 77 4.24 -20.44 16.85
C VAL A 77 4.48 -21.82 17.47
N ALA A 78 4.18 -21.98 18.74
CA ALA A 78 4.36 -23.25 19.46
C ALA A 78 3.44 -24.37 18.97
N ALA A 79 2.21 -24.00 18.51
CA ALA A 79 1.22 -24.98 18.03
C ALA A 79 1.48 -25.43 16.57
N HIS A 80 2.27 -24.69 15.80
CA HIS A 80 2.48 -24.89 14.36
C HIS A 80 3.97 -24.88 13.97
N PRO A 81 4.74 -25.93 14.37
CA PRO A 81 6.17 -26.01 14.04
C PRO A 81 6.42 -26.04 12.52
N GLU A 82 5.48 -26.52 11.72
CA GLU A 82 5.56 -26.52 10.25
C GLU A 82 5.67 -25.11 9.63
N LEU A 83 5.31 -24.06 10.36
CA LEU A 83 5.48 -22.67 9.90
C LEU A 83 6.95 -22.22 9.90
N PHE A 84 7.81 -22.91 10.63
CA PHE A 84 9.22 -22.56 10.81
C PHE A 84 10.16 -23.56 10.17
N ASP A 85 9.75 -24.83 10.09
CA ASP A 85 10.53 -25.87 9.43
C ASP A 85 10.21 -25.86 7.92
N ARG A 86 11.17 -25.40 7.11
CA ARG A 86 11.01 -25.33 5.66
C ARG A 86 11.01 -26.69 4.95
N GLU A 87 11.43 -27.75 5.62
CA GLU A 87 11.34 -29.12 5.12
C GLU A 87 9.89 -29.65 5.18
N LEU A 88 9.04 -29.04 5.99
CA LEU A 88 7.64 -29.41 6.14
C LEU A 88 6.73 -28.55 5.24
N PRO A 89 5.76 -29.17 4.54
CA PRO A 89 4.75 -28.42 3.82
C PRO A 89 3.83 -27.68 4.80
N SER A 90 3.66 -26.39 4.62
CA SER A 90 2.86 -25.55 5.52
C SER A 90 1.89 -24.61 4.79
N LEU A 91 1.79 -24.71 3.46
CA LEU A 91 0.93 -23.82 2.68
C LEU A 91 -0.54 -23.91 3.11
N ASP A 92 -1.06 -25.11 3.34
CA ASP A 92 -2.47 -25.32 3.77
C ASP A 92 -2.74 -24.62 5.10
N THR A 93 -1.89 -24.84 6.11
CA THR A 93 -1.99 -24.18 7.41
C THR A 93 -1.97 -22.65 7.28
N ARG A 94 -1.07 -22.11 6.44
CA ARG A 94 -0.96 -20.65 6.22
C ARG A 94 -2.20 -20.11 5.54
N VAL A 95 -2.72 -20.80 4.53
CA VAL A 95 -3.93 -20.42 3.82
C VAL A 95 -5.14 -20.42 4.75
N ASP A 96 -5.32 -21.47 5.56
CA ASP A 96 -6.42 -21.58 6.50
C ASP A 96 -6.40 -20.46 7.55
N MET A 97 -5.23 -20.18 8.12
CA MET A 97 -5.07 -19.09 9.10
C MET A 97 -5.36 -17.72 8.49
N THR A 98 -4.86 -17.44 7.29
CA THR A 98 -5.02 -16.13 6.64
C THR A 98 -6.41 -15.94 6.03
N ALA A 99 -7.12 -17.01 5.71
CA ALA A 99 -8.48 -16.99 5.20
C ALA A 99 -9.46 -16.20 6.07
N ASP A 100 -9.28 -16.29 7.38
CA ASP A 100 -10.11 -15.59 8.37
C ASP A 100 -9.44 -14.29 8.86
N ALA A 101 -8.14 -14.33 9.10
CA ALA A 101 -7.40 -13.21 9.69
C ALA A 101 -7.28 -12.00 8.76
N VAL A 102 -6.96 -12.21 7.46
CA VAL A 102 -6.80 -11.13 6.48
C VAL A 102 -8.07 -10.30 6.30
N PRO A 103 -9.26 -10.89 6.03
CA PRO A 103 -10.48 -10.09 5.89
C PRO A 103 -10.93 -9.44 7.21
N LYS A 104 -10.67 -10.02 8.37
CA LYS A 104 -10.96 -9.42 9.67
C LYS A 104 -10.08 -8.20 9.94
N LEU A 105 -8.81 -8.25 9.63
CA LEU A 105 -7.93 -7.10 9.75
C LEU A 105 -8.33 -6.00 8.76
N ALA A 106 -8.67 -6.37 7.51
CA ALA A 106 -9.20 -5.44 6.52
C ALA A 106 -10.50 -4.78 6.98
N GLN A 107 -11.39 -5.53 7.66
CA GLN A 107 -12.62 -4.99 8.23
C GLN A 107 -12.35 -3.86 9.24
N CYS A 108 -11.35 -4.03 10.09
CA CYS A 108 -10.99 -2.99 11.08
C CYS A 108 -10.57 -1.68 10.42
N ALA A 109 -9.79 -1.73 9.33
CA ALA A 109 -9.39 -0.55 8.57
C ALA A 109 -10.57 0.02 7.78
N ALA A 110 -11.34 -0.84 7.09
CA ALA A 110 -12.47 -0.43 6.26
C ALA A 110 -13.60 0.21 7.08
N ALA A 111 -13.89 -0.31 8.27
CA ALA A 111 -14.88 0.28 9.17
C ALA A 111 -14.53 1.72 9.57
N LYS A 112 -13.23 2.01 9.82
CA LYS A 112 -12.76 3.38 10.09
C LYS A 112 -12.89 4.28 8.88
N ALA A 113 -12.51 3.81 7.68
CA ALA A 113 -12.64 4.58 6.45
C ALA A 113 -14.11 4.90 6.12
N ILE A 114 -15.01 3.92 6.28
CA ILE A 114 -16.47 4.09 6.07
C ILE A 114 -17.05 5.06 7.12
N ALA A 115 -16.68 4.93 8.39
CA ALA A 115 -17.12 5.82 9.44
C ALA A 115 -16.67 7.27 9.18
N GLU A 116 -15.45 7.46 8.69
CA GLU A 116 -14.94 8.77 8.32
C GLU A 116 -15.64 9.36 7.09
N TRP A 117 -15.94 8.54 6.09
CA TRP A 117 -16.73 8.96 4.94
C TRP A 117 -18.13 9.46 5.33
N GLY A 118 -18.72 8.92 6.41
CA GLY A 118 -19.96 9.39 7.00
C GLY A 118 -21.23 8.81 6.38
N ARG A 119 -21.13 7.77 5.52
CA ARG A 119 -22.28 7.12 4.89
C ARG A 119 -22.35 5.63 5.25
N PRO A 120 -23.53 5.02 5.17
CA PRO A 120 -23.69 3.57 5.41
C PRO A 120 -22.82 2.72 4.49
N ALA A 121 -22.30 1.61 5.00
CA ALA A 121 -21.54 0.63 4.22
C ALA A 121 -22.32 0.10 3.01
N ALA A 122 -23.65 0.03 3.11
CA ALA A 122 -24.55 -0.37 2.01
C ALA A 122 -24.51 0.58 0.79
N ASP A 123 -23.99 1.82 0.95
CA ASP A 123 -23.85 2.77 -0.15
C ASP A 123 -22.57 2.52 -0.97
N ILE A 124 -21.67 1.66 -0.51
CA ILE A 124 -20.50 1.21 -1.28
C ILE A 124 -20.99 0.42 -2.51
N THR A 125 -20.52 0.83 -3.68
CA THR A 125 -20.91 0.23 -4.96
C THR A 125 -19.87 -0.76 -5.49
N HIS A 126 -18.61 -0.51 -5.20
CA HIS A 126 -17.46 -1.32 -5.64
C HIS A 126 -16.53 -1.58 -4.46
N LEU A 127 -15.96 -2.79 -4.44
CA LEU A 127 -14.89 -3.18 -3.52
C LEU A 127 -13.67 -3.61 -4.35
N VAL A 128 -12.55 -2.92 -4.17
CA VAL A 128 -11.24 -3.31 -4.70
C VAL A 128 -10.39 -3.78 -3.53
N PHE A 129 -10.05 -5.06 -3.51
CA PHE A 129 -9.28 -5.66 -2.41
C PHE A 129 -7.92 -6.16 -2.92
N SER A 130 -6.85 -5.65 -2.35
CA SER A 130 -5.48 -6.05 -2.68
C SER A 130 -4.84 -6.81 -1.54
N THR A 131 -4.31 -8.00 -1.82
CA THR A 131 -3.49 -8.79 -0.90
C THR A 131 -2.64 -9.83 -1.63
N TYR A 132 -1.49 -10.15 -1.08
CA TYR A 132 -0.75 -11.37 -1.41
C TYR A 132 -0.96 -12.46 -0.35
N SER A 133 -1.59 -12.11 0.77
CA SER A 133 -1.64 -12.95 1.98
C SER A 133 -2.82 -13.92 2.03
N ALA A 134 -3.77 -13.85 1.07
CA ALA A 134 -4.92 -14.75 1.00
C ALA A 134 -5.04 -15.34 -0.41
N CYS A 135 -4.73 -16.62 -0.55
CA CYS A 135 -4.63 -17.34 -1.83
C CYS A 135 -5.67 -18.47 -1.92
N GLN A 136 -6.95 -18.15 -1.76
CA GLN A 136 -8.03 -19.15 -1.82
C GLN A 136 -9.27 -18.63 -2.54
N ALA A 137 -10.17 -19.53 -2.92
CA ALA A 137 -11.50 -19.24 -3.41
C ALA A 137 -12.55 -20.00 -2.56
N PRO A 138 -13.63 -19.33 -2.12
CA PRO A 138 -13.97 -17.92 -2.30
C PRO A 138 -12.93 -16.97 -1.67
N SER A 139 -12.64 -15.85 -2.36
CA SER A 139 -11.57 -14.94 -1.99
C SER A 139 -11.92 -14.01 -0.81
N ALA A 140 -10.90 -13.38 -0.23
CA ALA A 140 -11.03 -12.56 0.98
C ALA A 140 -11.97 -11.35 0.81
N ASP A 141 -12.16 -10.84 -0.40
CA ASP A 141 -13.09 -9.75 -0.72
C ASP A 141 -14.55 -10.15 -0.49
N LEU A 142 -14.94 -11.41 -0.78
CA LEU A 142 -16.29 -11.91 -0.47
C LEU A 142 -16.52 -11.92 1.05
N ARG A 143 -15.52 -12.41 1.80
CA ARG A 143 -15.59 -12.44 3.26
C ARG A 143 -15.66 -11.03 3.85
N LEU A 144 -14.84 -10.11 3.33
CA LEU A 144 -14.86 -8.71 3.76
C LEU A 144 -16.21 -8.05 3.47
N ALA A 145 -16.77 -8.25 2.29
CA ALA A 145 -18.09 -7.71 1.93
C ALA A 145 -19.18 -8.18 2.92
N ALA A 146 -19.17 -9.46 3.30
CA ALA A 146 -20.09 -10.01 4.30
C ALA A 146 -19.85 -9.40 5.69
N LEU A 147 -18.60 -9.29 6.14
CA LEU A 147 -18.24 -8.72 7.44
C LEU A 147 -18.64 -7.24 7.59
N LEU A 148 -18.62 -6.48 6.50
CA LEU A 148 -19.01 -5.06 6.47
C LEU A 148 -20.51 -4.86 6.20
N GLY A 149 -21.28 -5.90 5.89
CA GLY A 149 -22.68 -5.78 5.50
C GLY A 149 -22.87 -5.02 4.18
N LEU A 150 -21.93 -5.17 3.23
CA LEU A 150 -22.11 -4.58 1.90
C LEU A 150 -23.27 -5.25 1.18
N ARG A 151 -23.96 -4.52 0.28
CA ARG A 151 -25.07 -5.07 -0.48
C ARG A 151 -24.62 -6.24 -1.37
N PRO A 152 -25.46 -7.23 -1.64
CA PRO A 152 -25.13 -8.38 -2.50
C PRO A 152 -24.75 -8.00 -3.94
N THR A 153 -25.14 -6.80 -4.38
CA THR A 153 -24.86 -6.26 -5.71
C THR A 153 -23.57 -5.46 -5.79
N VAL A 154 -22.77 -5.42 -4.71
CA VAL A 154 -21.46 -4.76 -4.74
C VAL A 154 -20.57 -5.43 -5.78
N SER A 155 -19.99 -4.63 -6.70
CA SER A 155 -19.02 -5.13 -7.67
C SER A 155 -17.67 -5.34 -6.98
N ARG A 156 -17.11 -6.55 -7.07
CA ARG A 156 -15.87 -6.90 -6.36
C ARG A 156 -14.73 -7.19 -7.33
N THR A 157 -13.56 -6.65 -7.04
CA THR A 157 -12.33 -6.89 -7.79
C THR A 157 -11.20 -7.25 -6.82
N MET A 158 -10.59 -8.41 -7.05
CA MET A 158 -9.45 -8.90 -6.27
C MET A 158 -8.15 -8.64 -7.01
N LEU A 159 -7.19 -7.99 -6.36
CA LEU A 159 -5.83 -7.79 -6.84
C LEU A 159 -4.89 -8.71 -6.05
N SER A 160 -4.61 -9.88 -6.61
CA SER A 160 -3.78 -10.90 -5.95
C SER A 160 -2.31 -10.77 -6.36
N LEU A 161 -1.38 -10.96 -5.42
CA LEU A 161 0.06 -11.05 -5.65
C LEU A 161 0.73 -9.80 -6.28
N HIS A 162 0.12 -8.62 -6.15
CA HIS A 162 0.75 -7.36 -6.57
C HIS A 162 1.87 -6.91 -5.61
N GLY A 163 1.86 -7.40 -4.36
CA GLY A 163 2.85 -7.02 -3.35
C GLY A 163 2.80 -5.52 -3.02
N CYS A 164 3.97 -4.92 -2.84
CA CYS A 164 4.08 -3.56 -2.31
C CYS A 164 3.42 -2.46 -3.16
N TYR A 165 3.29 -2.64 -4.49
CA TYR A 165 2.57 -1.64 -5.32
C TYR A 165 1.05 -1.86 -5.36
N GLY A 166 0.55 -2.94 -4.77
CA GLY A 166 -0.87 -3.30 -4.79
C GLY A 166 -1.81 -2.21 -4.24
N GLY A 167 -1.37 -1.47 -3.21
CA GLY A 167 -2.14 -0.33 -2.69
C GLY A 167 -2.24 0.83 -3.69
N GLY A 168 -1.12 1.19 -4.33
CA GLY A 168 -1.12 2.19 -5.41
C GLY A 168 -2.01 1.77 -6.58
N ARG A 169 -1.89 0.51 -7.03
CA ARG A 169 -2.73 -0.04 -8.10
C ARG A 169 -4.22 -0.06 -7.74
N ALA A 170 -4.55 -0.43 -6.51
CA ALA A 170 -5.93 -0.43 -6.04
C ALA A 170 -6.53 0.99 -6.04
N LEU A 171 -5.76 2.00 -5.63
CA LEU A 171 -6.16 3.41 -5.70
C LEU A 171 -6.32 3.88 -7.15
N SER A 172 -5.39 3.53 -8.06
CA SER A 172 -5.50 3.85 -9.49
C SER A 172 -6.77 3.27 -10.10
N LEU A 173 -7.06 2.00 -9.82
CA LEU A 173 -8.29 1.35 -10.28
C LEU A 173 -9.55 1.99 -9.67
N ALA A 174 -9.51 2.34 -8.38
CA ALA A 174 -10.64 2.99 -7.73
C ALA A 174 -10.92 4.38 -8.33
N LYS A 175 -9.88 5.13 -8.72
CA LYS A 175 -10.03 6.39 -9.46
C LYS A 175 -10.76 6.17 -10.78
N GLU A 176 -10.33 5.21 -11.59
CA GLU A 176 -10.97 4.88 -12.86
C GLU A 176 -12.44 4.46 -12.68
N LEU A 177 -12.72 3.60 -11.70
CA LEU A 177 -14.08 3.16 -11.40
C LEU A 177 -14.98 4.33 -10.95
N ALA A 178 -14.47 5.20 -10.09
CA ALA A 178 -15.24 6.34 -9.59
C ALA A 178 -15.55 7.36 -10.68
N GLU A 179 -14.60 7.65 -11.57
CA GLU A 179 -14.77 8.63 -12.65
C GLU A 179 -15.65 8.14 -13.80
N ASN A 180 -15.63 6.82 -14.08
CA ASN A 180 -16.34 6.23 -15.21
C ASN A 180 -17.71 5.63 -14.84
N ASN A 181 -18.08 5.57 -13.55
CA ASN A 181 -19.37 5.07 -13.10
C ASN A 181 -20.09 6.12 -12.25
N ARG A 182 -21.13 6.70 -12.79
CA ARG A 182 -21.89 7.77 -12.11
C ARG A 182 -22.38 7.32 -10.73
N GLY A 183 -22.01 8.09 -9.70
CA GLY A 183 -22.41 7.82 -8.32
C GLY A 183 -21.65 6.66 -7.67
N ALA A 184 -20.60 6.15 -8.30
CA ALA A 184 -19.79 5.10 -7.69
C ALA A 184 -19.12 5.57 -6.38
N ARG A 185 -19.15 4.68 -5.40
CA ARG A 185 -18.39 4.78 -4.15
C ARG A 185 -17.59 3.50 -4.01
N VAL A 186 -16.29 3.63 -4.15
CA VAL A 186 -15.36 2.51 -4.23
C VAL A 186 -14.63 2.37 -2.90
N LEU A 187 -14.81 1.25 -2.23
CA LEU A 187 -13.99 0.89 -1.08
C LEU A 187 -12.72 0.18 -1.59
N VAL A 188 -11.57 0.80 -1.38
CA VAL A 188 -10.27 0.14 -1.49
C VAL A 188 -9.95 -0.47 -0.14
N ALA A 189 -9.49 -1.72 -0.13
CA ALA A 189 -8.94 -2.37 1.05
C ALA A 189 -7.63 -3.09 0.69
N CYS A 190 -6.63 -2.95 1.54
CA CYS A 190 -5.36 -3.67 1.47
C CYS A 190 -5.12 -4.32 2.82
N SER A 191 -4.77 -5.60 2.87
CA SER A 191 -4.48 -6.28 4.14
C SER A 191 -3.41 -7.33 3.93
N GLU A 192 -2.33 -7.20 4.67
CA GLU A 192 -1.14 -8.03 4.48
C GLU A 192 -0.66 -8.62 5.80
N MET A 193 -0.31 -9.90 5.75
CA MET A 193 0.21 -10.65 6.90
C MET A 193 1.46 -11.43 6.51
N THR A 194 2.52 -11.25 7.27
CA THR A 194 3.80 -11.94 7.07
C THR A 194 3.72 -13.44 7.33
N LEU A 195 2.64 -13.93 7.95
CA LEU A 195 2.39 -15.35 8.20
C LEU A 195 2.60 -16.21 6.95
N VAL A 196 2.22 -15.73 5.77
CA VAL A 196 2.35 -16.48 4.51
C VAL A 196 3.80 -16.62 4.02
N CYS A 197 4.71 -15.77 4.48
CA CYS A 197 6.13 -15.78 4.09
C CYS A 197 7.10 -15.95 5.25
N PHE A 198 6.57 -16.08 6.49
CA PHE A 198 7.39 -16.28 7.68
C PHE A 198 7.98 -17.71 7.70
N GLY A 199 9.21 -17.87 8.22
CA GLY A 199 9.87 -19.17 8.34
C GLY A 199 11.28 -19.03 8.84
N ALA A 200 12.01 -20.14 8.92
CA ALA A 200 13.41 -20.11 9.30
C ALA A 200 14.22 -19.19 8.39
N PRO A 201 15.16 -18.42 8.96
CA PRO A 201 15.96 -17.46 8.21
C PRO A 201 16.95 -18.17 7.29
N ASP A 202 17.08 -17.64 6.06
CA ASP A 202 18.11 -18.03 5.09
C ASP A 202 18.69 -16.82 4.38
N GLY A 203 19.66 -17.04 3.51
CA GLY A 203 20.33 -15.96 2.78
C GLY A 203 19.44 -15.18 1.81
N GLY A 204 18.33 -15.78 1.36
CA GLY A 204 17.38 -15.19 0.40
C GLY A 204 16.29 -14.37 1.07
N ASN A 205 15.77 -14.83 2.20
CA ASN A 205 14.62 -14.20 2.86
C ASN A 205 14.98 -13.21 3.98
N ILE A 206 16.23 -13.17 4.42
CA ILE A 206 16.67 -12.42 5.60
C ILE A 206 16.36 -10.92 5.55
N VAL A 207 16.41 -10.32 4.36
CA VAL A 207 16.07 -8.89 4.16
C VAL A 207 14.58 -8.66 4.39
N GLY A 208 13.73 -9.54 3.88
CA GLY A 208 12.29 -9.46 4.09
C GLY A 208 11.91 -9.66 5.55
N HIS A 209 12.56 -10.60 6.25
CA HIS A 209 12.38 -10.77 7.71
C HIS A 209 12.72 -9.50 8.48
N ALA A 210 13.73 -8.74 8.05
CA ALA A 210 14.09 -7.48 8.68
C ALA A 210 13.12 -6.33 8.40
N LEU A 211 12.35 -6.37 7.30
CA LEU A 211 11.57 -5.23 6.82
C LEU A 211 10.05 -5.41 6.96
N PHE A 212 9.51 -6.61 6.72
CA PHE A 212 8.06 -6.79 6.60
C PHE A 212 7.35 -6.83 7.96
N GLY A 213 6.15 -6.26 7.99
CA GLY A 213 5.21 -6.28 9.10
C GLY A 213 3.78 -6.44 8.61
N ASP A 214 2.84 -6.57 9.53
CA ASP A 214 1.43 -6.83 9.27
C ASP A 214 0.60 -5.55 9.43
N GLY A 215 -0.36 -5.37 8.53
CA GLY A 215 -1.28 -4.24 8.60
C GLY A 215 -2.33 -4.24 7.52
N ALA A 216 -3.36 -3.43 7.74
CA ALA A 216 -4.41 -3.17 6.76
C ALA A 216 -4.67 -1.67 6.61
N GLY A 217 -4.93 -1.25 5.39
CA GLY A 217 -5.35 0.09 5.05
C GLY A 217 -6.60 0.07 4.18
N ALA A 218 -7.48 1.05 4.34
CA ALA A 218 -8.66 1.19 3.50
C ALA A 218 -8.91 2.65 3.16
N VAL A 219 -9.47 2.87 1.97
CA VAL A 219 -9.82 4.20 1.46
C VAL A 219 -11.19 4.13 0.78
N VAL A 220 -12.09 5.06 1.11
CA VAL A 220 -13.31 5.25 0.32
C VAL A 220 -13.02 6.30 -0.75
N VAL A 221 -13.26 5.95 -2.01
CA VAL A 221 -13.04 6.80 -3.19
C VAL A 221 -14.35 7.07 -3.89
N GLY A 222 -14.59 8.31 -4.30
CA GLY A 222 -15.74 8.70 -5.09
C GLY A 222 -15.45 9.88 -6.00
N ALA A 223 -16.22 10.02 -7.09
CA ALA A 223 -16.23 11.23 -7.90
C ALA A 223 -17.56 11.98 -7.71
N GLY A 224 -17.53 13.30 -7.85
CA GLY A 224 -18.72 14.12 -7.64
C GLY A 224 -19.91 13.77 -8.57
N PRO A 225 -21.11 14.25 -8.29
CA PRO A 225 -21.45 15.14 -7.19
C PRO A 225 -21.40 14.40 -5.83
N PHE A 226 -20.94 15.10 -4.81
CA PHE A 226 -21.01 14.62 -3.43
C PHE A 226 -22.41 14.91 -2.87
N VAL A 227 -22.93 14.00 -2.07
CA VAL A 227 -24.26 14.11 -1.49
C VAL A 227 -24.18 14.61 -0.03
N ASP A 228 -25.30 15.12 0.47
CA ASP A 228 -25.37 15.57 1.87
C ASP A 228 -25.00 14.42 2.84
N GLY A 229 -24.18 14.76 3.83
CA GLY A 229 -23.67 13.81 4.81
C GLY A 229 -22.33 13.14 4.42
N GLU A 230 -21.87 13.28 3.18
CA GLU A 230 -20.51 12.87 2.83
C GLU A 230 -19.47 13.87 3.35
N ARG A 231 -18.35 13.32 3.82
CA ARG A 231 -17.19 14.15 4.15
C ARG A 231 -16.65 14.87 2.91
N ARG A 232 -16.12 16.07 3.11
CA ARG A 232 -15.34 16.75 2.06
C ARG A 232 -14.14 15.90 1.65
N PRO A 233 -13.75 15.94 0.37
CA PRO A 233 -12.55 15.27 -0.12
C PRO A 233 -11.32 15.53 0.77
N ILE A 234 -10.53 14.49 1.00
CA ILE A 234 -9.25 14.57 1.73
C ILE A 234 -8.13 14.88 0.73
N PHE A 235 -8.08 14.11 -0.36
CA PHE A 235 -7.19 14.32 -1.49
C PHE A 235 -7.96 14.07 -2.79
N GLU A 236 -7.80 14.94 -3.76
CA GLU A 236 -8.24 14.68 -5.13
C GLU A 236 -7.18 13.88 -5.88
N MET A 237 -7.63 12.91 -6.69
CA MET A 237 -6.79 11.99 -7.45
C MET A 237 -6.77 12.45 -8.91
N VAL A 238 -5.82 13.34 -9.24
CA VAL A 238 -5.84 14.08 -10.53
C VAL A 238 -5.42 13.19 -11.69
N SER A 239 -4.30 12.50 -11.56
CA SER A 239 -3.82 11.54 -12.56
C SER A 239 -3.26 10.28 -11.90
N ALA A 240 -3.19 9.20 -12.66
CA ALA A 240 -2.55 7.96 -12.23
C ALA A 240 -1.88 7.27 -13.43
N THR A 241 -0.65 6.80 -13.25
CA THR A 241 0.12 6.08 -14.26
C THR A 241 0.79 4.85 -13.66
N GLN A 242 0.94 3.80 -14.49
CA GLN A 242 1.68 2.59 -14.15
C GLN A 242 2.83 2.42 -15.13
N ASN A 243 4.03 2.20 -14.61
CA ASN A 243 5.23 1.96 -15.41
C ASN A 243 5.93 0.68 -14.92
N THR A 244 6.14 -0.27 -15.80
CA THR A 244 6.96 -1.46 -15.50
C THR A 244 8.34 -1.28 -16.10
N ILE A 245 9.38 -1.44 -15.27
CA ILE A 245 10.78 -1.33 -15.71
C ILE A 245 11.14 -2.62 -16.47
N PRO A 246 11.46 -2.56 -17.78
CA PRO A 246 11.71 -3.75 -18.58
C PRO A 246 12.87 -4.59 -18.05
N ARG A 247 12.75 -5.91 -18.10
CA ARG A 247 13.81 -6.88 -17.77
C ARG A 247 14.25 -6.82 -16.30
N THR A 248 13.34 -6.53 -15.38
CA THR A 248 13.63 -6.45 -13.93
C THR A 248 12.87 -7.49 -13.10
N GLU A 249 12.21 -8.45 -13.74
CA GLU A 249 11.43 -9.52 -13.07
C GLU A 249 12.29 -10.32 -12.07
N HIS A 250 13.59 -10.43 -12.34
CA HIS A 250 14.57 -11.09 -11.48
C HIS A 250 14.96 -10.28 -10.24
N ALA A 251 14.64 -8.98 -10.18
CA ALA A 251 15.11 -8.12 -9.11
C ALA A 251 14.19 -8.09 -7.89
N LEU A 252 12.88 -8.20 -8.13
CA LEU A 252 11.86 -8.21 -7.08
C LEU A 252 10.71 -9.10 -7.51
N GLY A 253 10.48 -10.17 -6.79
CA GLY A 253 9.45 -11.15 -7.12
C GLY A 253 8.94 -11.92 -5.92
N MET A 254 7.80 -12.59 -6.13
CA MET A 254 7.14 -13.47 -5.16
C MET A 254 6.72 -14.77 -5.85
N ARG A 255 6.86 -15.90 -5.16
CA ARG A 255 6.48 -17.21 -5.65
C ARG A 255 5.77 -18.01 -4.57
N VAL A 256 4.61 -18.57 -4.90
CA VAL A 256 3.91 -19.52 -4.03
C VAL A 256 4.62 -20.88 -4.09
N SER A 257 4.93 -21.47 -2.96
CA SER A 257 5.58 -22.76 -2.79
C SER A 257 4.88 -23.58 -1.69
N GLY A 258 5.29 -24.83 -1.48
CA GLY A 258 4.75 -25.67 -0.42
C GLY A 258 5.00 -25.13 1.01
N GLY A 259 6.04 -24.32 1.18
CA GLY A 259 6.39 -23.66 2.44
C GLY A 259 5.78 -22.26 2.61
N GLY A 260 4.86 -21.85 1.73
CA GLY A 260 4.25 -20.53 1.77
C GLY A 260 4.65 -19.66 0.57
N ILE A 261 4.89 -18.37 0.79
CA ILE A 261 5.34 -17.44 -0.25
C ILE A 261 6.82 -17.12 -0.06
N ASP A 262 7.60 -17.53 -1.04
CA ASP A 262 8.99 -17.10 -1.17
C ASP A 262 9.04 -15.74 -1.86
N PHE A 263 9.93 -14.86 -1.42
CA PHE A 263 10.18 -13.60 -2.08
C PHE A 263 11.66 -13.42 -2.37
N HIS A 264 11.92 -12.73 -3.46
CA HIS A 264 13.27 -12.34 -3.87
C HIS A 264 13.35 -10.82 -3.90
N LEU A 265 14.36 -10.29 -3.21
CA LEU A 265 14.62 -8.84 -3.11
C LEU A 265 16.10 -8.59 -3.38
N ALA A 266 16.41 -8.20 -4.60
CA ALA A 266 17.78 -7.93 -5.01
C ALA A 266 18.29 -6.59 -4.49
N ILE A 267 19.57 -6.51 -4.17
CA ILE A 267 20.24 -5.32 -3.63
C ILE A 267 20.18 -4.10 -4.57
N GLN A 268 20.00 -4.31 -5.87
CA GLN A 268 19.90 -3.26 -6.87
C GLN A 268 18.53 -2.57 -6.94
N VAL A 269 17.49 -3.06 -6.27
CA VAL A 269 16.14 -2.50 -6.32
C VAL A 269 16.10 -0.98 -6.06
N PRO A 270 16.78 -0.42 -5.03
CA PRO A 270 16.81 1.02 -4.82
C PRO A 270 17.38 1.79 -6.02
N THR A 271 18.39 1.24 -6.68
CA THR A 271 19.05 1.86 -7.84
C THR A 271 18.12 1.85 -9.05
N LEU A 272 17.45 0.72 -9.33
CA LEU A 272 16.50 0.59 -10.43
C LEU A 272 15.32 1.55 -10.26
N VAL A 273 14.73 1.63 -9.07
CA VAL A 273 13.67 2.59 -8.75
C VAL A 273 14.18 4.02 -8.96
N GLY A 274 15.33 4.38 -8.40
CA GLY A 274 15.87 5.74 -8.51
C GLY A 274 16.20 6.17 -9.94
N GLN A 275 16.60 5.25 -10.81
CA GLN A 275 16.86 5.54 -12.24
C GLN A 275 15.59 5.88 -13.04
N ASN A 276 14.43 5.38 -12.60
CA ASN A 276 13.18 5.48 -13.35
C ASN A 276 12.16 6.44 -12.72
N VAL A 277 12.26 6.75 -11.42
CA VAL A 277 11.25 7.52 -10.68
C VAL A 277 10.98 8.90 -11.28
N LYS A 278 12.03 9.59 -11.75
CA LYS A 278 11.88 10.93 -12.35
C LYS A 278 11.04 10.90 -13.60
N GLN A 279 11.27 9.92 -14.50
CA GLN A 279 10.48 9.78 -15.72
C GLN A 279 9.02 9.38 -15.41
N CYS A 280 8.80 8.48 -14.43
CA CYS A 280 7.44 8.11 -14.01
C CYS A 280 6.64 9.33 -13.50
N LEU A 281 7.30 10.22 -12.76
CA LEU A 281 6.68 11.47 -12.31
C LEU A 281 6.38 12.42 -13.48
N VAL A 282 7.33 12.59 -14.41
CA VAL A 282 7.11 13.40 -15.62
C VAL A 282 5.89 12.89 -16.38
N ASP A 283 5.78 11.57 -16.54
CA ASP A 283 4.64 10.96 -17.23
C ASP A 283 3.32 11.18 -16.47
N ALA A 284 3.33 11.10 -15.14
CA ALA A 284 2.15 11.33 -14.32
C ALA A 284 1.64 12.78 -14.36
N PHE A 285 2.54 13.75 -14.52
CA PHE A 285 2.19 15.17 -14.61
C PHE A 285 1.91 15.67 -16.04
N ARG A 286 2.20 14.87 -17.09
CA ARG A 286 2.21 15.32 -18.49
C ARG A 286 0.89 15.89 -18.99
N ASP A 287 -0.19 15.19 -18.70
CA ASP A 287 -1.50 15.46 -19.31
C ASP A 287 -2.49 16.06 -18.30
N ILE A 288 -1.97 16.74 -17.28
CA ILE A 288 -2.84 17.41 -16.31
C ILE A 288 -3.42 18.66 -16.92
N ILE A 289 -4.73 18.64 -17.11
CA ILE A 289 -5.52 19.81 -17.52
C ILE A 289 -5.97 20.49 -16.23
N VAL A 290 -5.62 21.76 -16.08
CA VAL A 290 -6.11 22.62 -15.00
C VAL A 290 -7.20 23.53 -15.55
N ASP A 291 -8.23 23.80 -14.76
CA ASP A 291 -9.23 24.82 -15.08
C ASP A 291 -8.56 26.21 -15.03
N ASP A 292 -9.07 27.18 -15.79
CA ASP A 292 -8.48 28.53 -15.92
C ASP A 292 -8.26 29.24 -14.57
N ASP A 293 -9.06 28.90 -13.55
CA ASP A 293 -8.97 29.45 -12.20
C ASP A 293 -8.01 28.67 -11.28
N ASP A 294 -7.47 27.54 -11.71
CA ASP A 294 -6.58 26.72 -10.92
C ASP A 294 -5.10 27.08 -11.17
N ALA A 295 -4.31 27.10 -10.09
CA ALA A 295 -2.87 27.22 -10.25
C ALA A 295 -2.31 25.96 -10.95
N PRO A 296 -1.48 26.11 -11.99
CA PRO A 296 -0.90 24.96 -12.66
C PRO A 296 -0.03 24.15 -11.68
N PRO A 297 0.05 22.82 -11.84
CA PRO A 297 0.92 22.01 -11.02
C PRO A 297 2.37 22.54 -11.13
N PRO A 298 3.16 22.49 -10.05
CA PRO A 298 4.51 23.07 -10.00
C PRO A 298 5.52 22.33 -10.88
N TYR A 299 5.05 21.51 -11.80
CA TYR A 299 5.84 20.79 -12.76
C TYR A 299 5.95 21.56 -14.10
N SER A 300 7.10 22.15 -14.36
CA SER A 300 7.44 22.81 -15.64
C SER A 300 8.69 22.19 -16.31
N GLY A 301 8.89 20.87 -16.21
CA GLY A 301 10.08 20.21 -16.76
C GLY A 301 11.38 20.42 -15.93
N ASN A 302 11.44 21.43 -15.10
CA ASN A 302 12.63 21.80 -14.31
C ASN A 302 12.64 21.17 -12.90
N GLY A 303 11.68 20.29 -12.57
CA GLY A 303 11.69 19.48 -11.36
C GLY A 303 11.57 20.26 -10.06
N ARG A 304 10.52 21.08 -9.90
CA ARG A 304 10.20 21.79 -8.64
C ARG A 304 9.60 20.81 -7.60
N TRP A 305 10.31 19.68 -7.37
CA TRP A 305 9.84 18.58 -6.55
C TRP A 305 9.63 18.95 -5.07
N ASN A 306 10.32 19.98 -4.60
CA ASN A 306 10.18 20.49 -3.24
C ASN A 306 8.92 21.34 -3.01
N GLU A 307 8.17 21.69 -4.06
CA GLU A 307 6.88 22.33 -3.95
C GLU A 307 5.72 21.35 -3.78
N LEU A 308 6.01 20.02 -3.87
CA LEU A 308 5.03 18.95 -3.67
C LEU A 308 5.03 18.44 -2.23
N PHE A 309 3.89 17.89 -1.80
CA PHE A 309 3.88 16.90 -0.73
C PHE A 309 4.07 15.49 -1.30
N TRP A 310 4.53 14.55 -0.47
CA TRP A 310 4.96 13.24 -0.93
C TRP A 310 4.35 12.10 -0.13
N ALA A 311 3.62 11.22 -0.80
CA ALA A 311 3.19 9.92 -0.30
C ALA A 311 4.00 8.83 -0.99
N VAL A 312 5.14 8.43 -0.41
CA VAL A 312 6.02 7.41 -1.00
C VAL A 312 5.94 6.13 -0.18
N HIS A 313 5.63 5.01 -0.84
CA HIS A 313 5.68 3.69 -0.21
C HIS A 313 7.09 3.41 0.34
N PRO A 314 7.26 3.22 1.65
CA PRO A 314 8.55 2.98 2.26
C PRO A 314 8.94 1.50 2.19
N GLY A 315 9.28 1.01 0.99
CA GLY A 315 9.70 -0.37 0.77
C GLY A 315 10.96 -0.78 1.55
N GLY A 316 11.71 0.23 2.03
CA GLY A 316 12.90 0.13 2.87
C GLY A 316 13.66 1.45 2.83
N ARG A 317 14.44 1.75 3.88
CA ARG A 317 15.22 2.99 4.00
C ARG A 317 16.07 3.32 2.76
N PRO A 318 16.81 2.35 2.15
CA PRO A 318 17.64 2.65 0.97
C PRO A 318 16.83 3.15 -0.25
N ILE A 319 15.56 2.77 -0.38
CA ILE A 319 14.70 3.25 -1.46
C ILE A 319 14.34 4.72 -1.23
N LEU A 320 13.92 5.07 -0.01
CA LEU A 320 13.62 6.46 0.34
C LEU A 320 14.84 7.36 0.18
N ASP A 321 16.02 6.93 0.67
CA ASP A 321 17.27 7.66 0.54
C ASP A 321 17.67 7.86 -0.93
N LYS A 322 17.38 6.89 -1.79
CA LYS A 322 17.65 6.99 -3.23
C LYS A 322 16.73 7.97 -3.92
N ILE A 323 15.45 7.99 -3.57
CA ILE A 323 14.45 8.94 -4.09
C ILE A 323 14.80 10.36 -3.65
N ASP A 324 15.11 10.59 -2.36
CA ASP A 324 15.57 11.87 -1.85
C ASP A 324 16.73 12.41 -2.70
N LYS A 325 17.75 11.56 -2.90
CA LYS A 325 18.96 11.95 -3.65
C LYS A 325 18.68 12.28 -5.11
N VAL A 326 17.86 11.46 -5.80
CA VAL A 326 17.61 11.63 -7.24
C VAL A 326 16.73 12.84 -7.52
N LEU A 327 15.76 13.11 -6.66
CA LEU A 327 14.85 14.24 -6.78
C LEU A 327 15.35 15.49 -6.06
N MET A 328 16.48 15.39 -5.33
CA MET A 328 17.06 16.47 -4.51
C MET A 328 16.00 17.05 -3.55
N LEU A 329 15.34 16.17 -2.82
CA LEU A 329 14.28 16.57 -1.88
C LEU A 329 14.91 17.16 -0.60
N GLU A 330 14.20 18.14 -0.03
CA GLU A 330 14.46 18.63 1.31
C GLU A 330 14.15 17.53 2.36
N ALA A 331 14.86 17.55 3.49
CA ALA A 331 14.85 16.48 4.49
C ALA A 331 13.43 16.11 5.00
N GLU A 332 12.54 17.11 5.08
CA GLU A 332 11.18 16.92 5.61
C GLU A 332 10.21 16.26 4.59
N LYS A 333 10.55 16.25 3.31
CA LYS A 333 9.59 15.87 2.25
C LYS A 333 9.12 14.43 2.35
N LEU A 334 9.98 13.50 2.79
CA LEU A 334 9.61 12.10 3.01
C LEU A 334 9.38 11.76 4.50
N ALA A 335 9.15 12.75 5.36
CA ALA A 335 8.99 12.53 6.80
C ALA A 335 7.85 11.56 7.13
N ALA A 336 6.68 11.68 6.49
CA ALA A 336 5.55 10.77 6.69
C ALA A 336 5.90 9.32 6.30
N SER A 337 6.55 9.13 5.15
CA SER A 337 6.99 7.80 4.70
C SER A 337 8.03 7.18 5.64
N ARG A 338 8.97 7.98 6.13
CA ARG A 338 9.99 7.55 7.11
C ARG A 338 9.37 7.25 8.46
N HIS A 339 8.39 8.04 8.90
CA HIS A 339 7.64 7.79 10.13
C HIS A 339 6.90 6.45 10.06
N VAL A 340 6.18 6.20 8.98
CA VAL A 340 5.46 4.93 8.79
C VAL A 340 6.41 3.73 8.76
N LEU A 341 7.57 3.86 8.07
CA LEU A 341 8.59 2.80 8.09
C LEU A 341 9.09 2.54 9.51
N ARG A 342 9.35 3.59 10.28
CA ARG A 342 9.86 3.50 11.65
C ARG A 342 8.89 2.78 12.57
N GLU A 343 7.61 3.14 12.52
CA GLU A 343 6.60 2.67 13.49
C GLU A 343 5.97 1.31 13.11
N TYR A 344 5.97 0.95 11.81
CA TYR A 344 5.21 -0.19 11.32
C TYR A 344 6.01 -1.14 10.41
N GLY A 345 7.18 -0.73 9.92
CA GLY A 345 7.89 -1.46 8.88
C GLY A 345 7.18 -1.38 7.51
N ASN A 346 7.53 -2.32 6.64
CA ASN A 346 6.92 -2.45 5.32
C ASN A 346 5.74 -3.45 5.39
N MET A 347 4.51 -2.93 5.42
CA MET A 347 3.26 -3.70 5.36
C MET A 347 2.75 -3.88 3.92
N SER A 348 3.68 -3.97 2.97
CA SER A 348 3.39 -4.15 1.53
C SER A 348 2.35 -3.14 1.00
N GLY A 349 1.30 -3.60 0.29
CA GLY A 349 0.27 -2.73 -0.28
C GLY A 349 -0.49 -1.86 0.72
N ALA A 350 -0.61 -2.27 1.97
CA ALA A 350 -1.28 -1.49 3.01
C ALA A 350 -0.48 -0.24 3.41
N THR A 351 0.85 -0.27 3.29
CA THR A 351 1.73 0.77 3.81
C THR A 351 1.44 2.16 3.24
N ILE A 352 1.10 2.25 1.95
CA ILE A 352 0.83 3.55 1.30
C ILE A 352 -0.40 4.25 1.90
N VAL A 353 -1.37 3.49 2.40
CA VAL A 353 -2.55 4.04 3.08
C VAL A 353 -2.17 4.64 4.43
N PHE A 354 -1.25 4.01 5.17
CA PHE A 354 -0.70 4.59 6.40
C PHE A 354 0.06 5.88 6.13
N VAL A 355 0.81 5.97 5.02
CA VAL A 355 1.50 7.21 4.63
C VAL A 355 0.50 8.32 4.32
N LEU A 356 -0.58 8.03 3.59
CA LEU A 356 -1.65 9.00 3.34
C LEU A 356 -2.34 9.45 4.63
N ASP A 357 -2.58 8.53 5.56
CA ASP A 357 -3.17 8.83 6.86
C ASP A 357 -2.25 9.70 7.74
N GLU A 358 -0.94 9.44 7.71
CA GLU A 358 0.06 10.25 8.41
C GLU A 358 0.16 11.67 7.84
N LEU A 359 0.19 11.80 6.51
CA LEU A 359 0.25 13.10 5.82
C LEU A 359 -0.91 14.02 6.22
N ARG A 360 -2.15 13.52 6.21
CA ARG A 360 -3.32 14.34 6.51
C ARG A 360 -3.45 14.72 8.00
N ARG A 361 -2.77 13.97 8.89
CA ARG A 361 -2.71 14.24 10.34
C ARG A 361 -1.54 15.14 10.72
N GLY A 362 -0.66 15.42 9.79
CA GLY A 362 0.49 16.28 10.01
C GLY A 362 0.09 17.67 10.54
N ARG A 363 0.95 18.28 11.35
CA ARG A 363 0.67 19.57 12.00
C ARG A 363 0.78 20.78 11.06
N SER A 364 1.53 20.63 9.97
CA SER A 364 1.73 21.70 8.99
C SER A 364 0.79 21.53 7.80
N PRO A 365 0.22 22.61 7.26
CA PRO A 365 -0.57 22.53 6.04
C PRO A 365 0.27 21.97 4.90
N LEU A 366 -0.32 21.05 4.13
CA LEU A 366 0.31 20.49 2.95
C LEU A 366 0.31 21.51 1.79
N PRO A 367 1.31 21.46 0.90
CA PRO A 367 1.22 22.11 -0.40
C PRO A 367 -0.05 21.68 -1.16
N GLU A 368 -0.52 22.50 -2.09
CA GLU A 368 -1.71 22.18 -2.89
C GLU A 368 -1.53 20.89 -3.70
N TRP A 369 -0.37 20.72 -4.30
CA TRP A 369 -0.04 19.56 -5.14
C TRP A 369 0.86 18.56 -4.45
N GLY A 370 0.67 17.28 -4.77
CA GLY A 370 1.47 16.20 -4.25
C GLY A 370 1.61 15.03 -5.19
N ALA A 371 2.52 14.12 -4.87
CA ALA A 371 2.75 12.90 -5.61
C ALA A 371 2.71 11.68 -4.70
N LEU A 372 2.03 10.64 -5.15
CA LEU A 372 2.06 9.31 -4.57
C LEU A 372 2.92 8.41 -5.44
N LEU A 373 3.79 7.64 -4.82
CA LEU A 373 4.61 6.62 -5.46
C LEU A 373 4.50 5.30 -4.70
N ALA A 374 4.17 4.23 -5.41
CA ALA A 374 4.25 2.87 -4.90
C ALA A 374 5.01 2.00 -5.90
N PHE A 375 5.79 1.04 -5.40
CA PHE A 375 6.60 0.16 -6.22
C PHE A 375 6.65 -1.23 -5.62
N GLY A 376 6.79 -2.23 -6.48
CA GLY A 376 6.80 -3.63 -6.09
C GLY A 376 7.26 -4.55 -7.22
N PRO A 377 6.86 -5.85 -7.14
CA PRO A 377 7.31 -6.86 -8.08
C PRO A 377 7.21 -6.46 -9.56
N GLY A 378 8.24 -6.86 -10.34
CA GLY A 378 8.22 -6.64 -11.77
C GLY A 378 9.39 -5.89 -12.41
N ILE A 379 10.07 -4.83 -11.97
CA ILE A 379 9.61 -3.85 -10.99
C ILE A 379 8.52 -2.98 -11.60
N THR A 380 7.41 -2.82 -10.90
CA THR A 380 6.33 -1.93 -11.33
C THR A 380 6.27 -0.71 -10.40
N ILE A 381 6.08 0.48 -10.99
CA ILE A 381 5.92 1.77 -10.30
C ILE A 381 4.54 2.30 -10.61
N GLU A 382 3.73 2.53 -9.58
CA GLU A 382 2.50 3.32 -9.62
C GLU A 382 2.83 4.75 -9.22
N ALA A 383 2.47 5.71 -10.04
CA ALA A 383 2.59 7.12 -9.74
C ALA A 383 1.22 7.80 -9.87
N MET A 384 0.87 8.63 -8.89
CA MET A 384 -0.39 9.37 -8.88
C MET A 384 -0.14 10.81 -8.48
N VAL A 385 -0.75 11.74 -9.18
CA VAL A 385 -0.77 13.15 -8.77
C VAL A 385 -1.98 13.40 -7.90
N LEU A 386 -1.73 13.97 -6.74
CA LEU A 386 -2.74 14.33 -5.75
C LEU A 386 -2.86 15.84 -5.63
N ARG A 387 -4.06 16.32 -5.27
CA ARG A 387 -4.30 17.72 -4.94
C ARG A 387 -5.06 17.81 -3.62
N CYS A 388 -4.62 18.71 -2.73
CA CYS A 388 -5.40 19.08 -1.56
C CYS A 388 -6.62 19.92 -2.01
N PRO A 389 -7.85 19.54 -1.62
CA PRO A 389 -9.03 20.34 -1.93
C PRO A 389 -8.93 21.75 -1.31
N ARG A 390 -9.39 22.76 -2.04
CA ARG A 390 -9.50 24.15 -1.56
C ARG A 390 -10.67 24.33 -0.60
#